data_a6d75efb08f66ffa56a2e198176cd38d
#
_entry.id   a6d75efb08f66ffa56a2e198176cd38d
#
_cell.length_a   1.000
_cell.length_b   1.000
_cell.length_c   1.000
_cell.angle_alpha   90.00
_cell.angle_beta   90.00
_cell.angle_gamma   90.00
#
_symmetry.space_group_name_H-M   'P 1'
#
loop_
_entity.id
_entity.type
_entity.pdbx_description
1 polymer ?
#
loop_
_entity_poly.entity_id
_entity_poly.type
_entity_poly.pdbx_seq_one_letter_code
_entity_poly.pdbx_strand_id
1 'polypeptide(L)'
;MINTYDVLETIRMIQDDCLDIRTITMGISLLDCIDSDINVACENVYKKITAKAARLVEVGEQIEKELGIPIINKRISVTPIAIVSAACKCSPVPFAHAMDRAAKDVGVNLIGGYTALVPKGFSAGDIELIKSIPEALATTERVCSSVNIGSTKTGINLDACKMMGGVVRECAERTVDSACFGAAKLVVFCNAVELSLIHI
;
A
#
# COMPACT_ATOMS: atom_id res chain seq x y z
N MET A 1 -32.08 12.88 -3.82
CA MET A 1 -33.07 12.54 -4.89
C MET A 1 -32.24 12.35 -6.14
N ILE A 2 -32.17 11.13 -6.69
CA ILE A 2 -31.39 10.83 -7.89
C ILE A 2 -32.09 11.52 -9.07
N ASN A 3 -31.36 12.35 -9.81
CA ASN A 3 -31.85 13.06 -10.97
C ASN A 3 -31.86 12.11 -12.19
N THR A 4 -32.88 12.22 -13.05
CA THR A 4 -32.97 11.41 -14.28
C THR A 4 -31.75 11.61 -15.20
N TYR A 5 -31.17 12.79 -15.18
CA TYR A 5 -29.95 13.10 -15.95
C TYR A 5 -28.76 12.28 -15.44
N ASP A 6 -28.56 12.21 -14.12
CA ASP A 6 -27.46 11.46 -13.50
C ASP A 6 -27.58 9.95 -13.80
N VAL A 7 -28.83 9.43 -13.86
CA VAL A 7 -29.09 8.03 -14.24
C VAL A 7 -28.71 7.77 -15.70
N LEU A 8 -29.11 8.67 -16.62
CA LEU A 8 -28.78 8.53 -18.03
C LEU A 8 -27.28 8.66 -18.30
N GLU A 9 -26.61 9.56 -17.60
CA GLU A 9 -25.15 9.71 -17.67
C GLU A 9 -24.43 8.45 -17.17
N THR A 10 -24.87 7.86 -16.05
CA THR A 10 -24.34 6.61 -15.53
C THR A 10 -24.53 5.45 -16.51
N ILE A 11 -25.72 5.33 -17.12
CA ILE A 11 -26.00 4.28 -18.11
C ILE A 11 -25.05 4.45 -19.31
N ARG A 12 -24.88 5.68 -19.80
CA ARG A 12 -23.98 5.98 -20.92
C ARG A 12 -22.53 5.64 -20.58
N MET A 13 -22.08 6.02 -19.39
CA MET A 13 -20.74 5.74 -18.91
C MET A 13 -20.44 4.22 -18.84
N ILE A 14 -21.42 3.40 -18.46
CA ILE A 14 -21.25 1.95 -18.36
C ILE A 14 -21.41 1.25 -19.71
N GLN A 15 -22.44 1.61 -20.49
CA GLN A 15 -22.79 0.90 -21.73
C GLN A 15 -22.01 1.39 -22.95
N ASP A 16 -21.83 2.70 -23.08
CA ASP A 16 -21.19 3.33 -24.26
C ASP A 16 -19.68 3.50 -24.02
N ASP A 17 -19.31 4.07 -22.87
CA ASP A 17 -17.90 4.38 -22.54
C ASP A 17 -17.18 3.22 -21.85
N CYS A 18 -17.89 2.17 -21.41
CA CYS A 18 -17.36 1.00 -20.69
C CYS A 18 -16.46 1.35 -19.51
N LEU A 19 -16.79 2.41 -18.77
CA LEU A 19 -16.03 2.88 -17.62
C LEU A 19 -16.38 2.10 -16.36
N ASP A 20 -15.36 1.83 -15.57
CA ASP A 20 -15.47 1.24 -14.24
C ASP A 20 -14.65 2.04 -13.22
N ILE A 21 -14.93 1.85 -11.92
CA ILE A 21 -14.07 2.35 -10.85
C ILE A 21 -13.05 1.28 -10.54
N ARG A 22 -11.82 1.44 -11.05
CA ARG A 22 -10.75 0.46 -10.85
C ARG A 22 -10.38 0.27 -9.39
N THR A 23 -10.37 1.35 -8.61
CA THR A 23 -9.93 1.29 -7.21
C THR A 23 -10.47 2.44 -6.40
N ILE A 24 -10.97 2.15 -5.21
CA ILE A 24 -11.09 3.13 -4.12
C ILE A 24 -10.01 2.85 -3.09
N THR A 25 -9.37 3.90 -2.57
CA THR A 25 -8.28 3.77 -1.61
C THR A 25 -8.51 4.69 -0.41
N MET A 26 -8.50 4.12 0.80
CA MET A 26 -8.55 4.88 2.05
C MET A 26 -7.13 5.14 2.54
N GLY A 27 -6.77 6.42 2.72
CA GLY A 27 -5.52 6.83 3.36
C GLY A 27 -5.64 6.86 4.89
N ILE A 28 -4.71 6.23 5.61
CA ILE A 28 -4.67 6.21 7.08
C ILE A 28 -3.29 6.64 7.56
N SER A 29 -3.21 7.72 8.35
CA SER A 29 -1.96 8.11 9.01
C SER A 29 -1.67 7.19 10.19
N LEU A 30 -0.42 6.71 10.31
CA LEU A 30 0.05 5.85 11.40
C LEU A 30 1.08 6.54 12.30
N LEU A 31 1.25 7.86 12.19
CA LEU A 31 2.26 8.60 12.96
C LEU A 31 2.06 8.52 14.48
N ASP A 32 0.83 8.40 14.93
CA ASP A 32 0.46 8.21 16.34
C ASP A 32 0.57 6.76 16.84
N CYS A 33 0.92 5.82 15.96
CA CYS A 33 1.16 4.42 16.30
C CYS A 33 2.64 4.13 16.61
N ILE A 34 3.51 5.15 16.48
CA ILE A 34 4.96 4.99 16.69
C ILE A 34 5.22 4.68 18.16
N ASP A 35 5.97 3.61 18.42
CA ASP A 35 6.45 3.21 19.74
C ASP A 35 7.86 2.63 19.62
N SER A 36 8.60 2.62 20.71
CA SER A 36 9.93 1.98 20.80
C SER A 36 9.84 0.44 20.89
N ASP A 37 8.72 -0.07 21.42
CA ASP A 37 8.41 -1.50 21.44
C ASP A 37 7.65 -1.87 20.17
N ILE A 38 8.25 -2.75 19.37
CA ILE A 38 7.68 -3.20 18.10
C ILE A 38 6.31 -3.89 18.28
N ASN A 39 6.12 -4.64 19.38
CA ASN A 39 4.87 -5.35 19.60
C ASN A 39 3.73 -4.35 19.86
N VAL A 40 4.02 -3.33 20.67
CA VAL A 40 3.07 -2.25 20.95
C VAL A 40 2.75 -1.46 19.67
N ALA A 41 3.79 -1.09 18.90
CA ALA A 41 3.62 -0.37 17.65
C ALA A 41 2.79 -1.19 16.63
N CYS A 42 3.09 -2.48 16.45
CA CYS A 42 2.34 -3.37 15.54
C CYS A 42 0.87 -3.53 15.97
N GLU A 43 0.61 -3.64 17.26
CA GLU A 43 -0.76 -3.75 17.78
C GLU A 43 -1.53 -2.43 17.63
N ASN A 44 -0.88 -1.28 17.81
CA ASN A 44 -1.46 0.04 17.56
C ASN A 44 -1.82 0.21 16.08
N VAL A 45 -0.91 -0.20 15.17
CA VAL A 45 -1.14 -0.19 13.72
C VAL A 45 -2.35 -1.06 13.36
N TYR A 46 -2.39 -2.29 13.84
CA TYR A 46 -3.51 -3.21 13.60
C TYR A 46 -4.84 -2.63 14.09
N LYS A 47 -4.91 -2.17 15.35
CA LYS A 47 -6.13 -1.58 15.93
C LYS A 47 -6.60 -0.36 15.16
N LYS A 48 -5.67 0.50 14.75
CA LYS A 48 -6.02 1.73 14.04
C LYS A 48 -6.58 1.43 12.65
N ILE A 49 -5.94 0.53 11.90
CA ILE A 49 -6.40 0.16 10.55
C ILE A 49 -7.78 -0.48 10.64
N THR A 50 -7.98 -1.45 11.52
CA THR A 50 -9.26 -2.15 11.68
C THR A 50 -10.38 -1.22 12.11
N ALA A 51 -10.11 -0.28 13.05
CA ALA A 51 -11.11 0.68 13.51
C ALA A 51 -11.49 1.70 12.42
N LYS A 52 -10.50 2.24 11.69
CA LYS A 52 -10.76 3.29 10.68
C LYS A 52 -11.37 2.74 9.40
N ALA A 53 -10.96 1.56 8.96
CA ALA A 53 -11.42 0.96 7.71
C ALA A 53 -12.57 -0.05 7.88
N ALA A 54 -13.12 -0.20 9.09
CA ALA A 54 -14.17 -1.19 9.41
C ALA A 54 -15.34 -1.22 8.42
N ARG A 55 -15.73 -0.08 7.87
CA ARG A 55 -16.87 0.05 6.96
C ARG A 55 -16.49 0.28 5.51
N LEU A 56 -15.20 0.26 5.15
CA LEU A 56 -14.74 0.60 3.81
C LEU A 56 -15.34 -0.32 2.74
N VAL A 57 -15.31 -1.62 2.98
CA VAL A 57 -15.83 -2.63 2.04
C VAL A 57 -17.34 -2.55 1.95
N GLU A 58 -18.06 -2.54 3.09
CA GLU A 58 -19.51 -2.42 3.17
C GLU A 58 -20.03 -1.19 2.41
N VAL A 59 -19.43 -0.01 2.67
CA VAL A 59 -19.83 1.24 2.00
C VAL A 59 -19.52 1.19 0.50
N GLY A 60 -18.35 0.61 0.11
CA GLY A 60 -18.01 0.42 -1.29
C GLY A 60 -19.04 -0.44 -2.03
N GLU A 61 -19.47 -1.55 -1.44
CA GLU A 61 -20.49 -2.45 -2.03
C GLU A 61 -21.89 -1.81 -2.05
N GLN A 62 -22.19 -0.97 -1.06
CA GLN A 62 -23.44 -0.20 -1.06
C GLN A 62 -23.48 0.79 -2.22
N ILE A 63 -22.39 1.52 -2.45
CA ILE A 63 -22.25 2.46 -3.56
C ILE A 63 -22.37 1.74 -4.91
N GLU A 64 -21.72 0.58 -5.06
CA GLU A 64 -21.87 -0.26 -6.27
C GLU A 64 -23.34 -0.61 -6.55
N LYS A 65 -24.10 -0.96 -5.51
CA LYS A 65 -25.53 -1.31 -5.65
C LYS A 65 -26.42 -0.10 -5.95
N GLU A 66 -26.12 1.05 -5.33
CA GLU A 66 -26.93 2.26 -5.49
C GLU A 66 -26.70 2.94 -6.85
N LEU A 67 -25.45 2.95 -7.33
CA LEU A 67 -25.07 3.65 -8.56
C LEU A 67 -24.97 2.73 -9.78
N GLY A 68 -24.92 1.40 -9.58
CA GLY A 68 -24.74 0.44 -10.66
C GLY A 68 -23.33 0.45 -11.29
N ILE A 69 -22.36 1.08 -10.64
CA ILE A 69 -20.98 1.19 -11.13
C ILE A 69 -20.10 0.22 -10.36
N PRO A 70 -19.43 -0.74 -11.01
CA PRO A 70 -18.55 -1.68 -10.33
C PRO A 70 -17.30 -1.00 -9.76
N ILE A 71 -16.96 -1.32 -8.50
CA ILE A 71 -15.71 -0.91 -7.83
C ILE A 71 -14.82 -2.14 -7.70
N ILE A 72 -13.87 -2.29 -8.62
CA ILE A 72 -13.10 -3.53 -8.77
C ILE A 72 -12.24 -3.82 -7.54
N ASN A 73 -11.55 -2.80 -6.99
CA ASN A 73 -10.66 -2.96 -5.84
C ASN A 73 -10.98 -1.97 -4.72
N LYS A 74 -11.01 -2.47 -3.48
CA LYS A 74 -11.05 -1.68 -2.25
C LYS A 74 -9.68 -1.81 -1.58
N ARG A 75 -8.97 -0.70 -1.37
CA ARG A 75 -7.58 -0.69 -0.87
C ARG A 75 -7.40 0.25 0.31
N ILE A 76 -6.35 -0.01 1.09
CA ILE A 76 -5.87 0.90 2.13
C ILE A 76 -4.44 1.34 1.77
N SER A 77 -4.12 2.60 2.02
CA SER A 77 -2.76 3.13 1.97
C SER A 77 -2.43 3.74 3.33
N VAL A 78 -1.27 3.40 3.88
CA VAL A 78 -0.84 3.90 5.19
C VAL A 78 0.46 4.71 5.08
N THR A 79 0.78 5.47 6.13
CA THR A 79 2.07 6.16 6.27
C THR A 79 3.22 5.18 5.99
N PRO A 80 4.26 5.60 5.25
CA PRO A 80 5.43 4.75 4.98
C PRO A 80 5.99 4.08 6.24
N ILE A 81 6.01 2.75 6.25
CA ILE A 81 6.46 1.97 7.42
C ILE A 81 7.91 2.25 7.77
N ALA A 82 8.76 2.66 6.81
CA ALA A 82 10.12 3.10 7.10
C ALA A 82 10.17 4.22 8.15
N ILE A 83 9.17 5.12 8.16
CA ILE A 83 9.07 6.20 9.14
C ILE A 83 8.58 5.66 10.49
N VAL A 84 7.56 4.80 10.48
CA VAL A 84 6.94 4.25 11.69
C VAL A 84 7.90 3.30 12.42
N SER A 85 8.60 2.44 11.68
CA SER A 85 9.54 1.46 12.23
C SER A 85 10.88 2.05 12.66
N ALA A 86 11.20 3.29 12.27
CA ALA A 86 12.49 3.92 12.57
C ALA A 86 12.79 4.00 14.09
N ALA A 87 11.76 4.09 14.93
CA ALA A 87 11.90 4.13 16.38
C ALA A 87 12.26 2.76 17.00
N CYS A 88 11.89 1.66 16.37
CA CYS A 88 12.00 0.30 16.95
C CYS A 88 13.40 -0.31 16.81
N LYS A 89 14.26 0.20 15.93
CA LYS A 89 15.62 -0.31 15.64
C LYS A 89 15.70 -1.83 15.42
N CYS A 90 14.68 -2.43 14.84
CA CYS A 90 14.55 -3.87 14.60
C CYS A 90 13.96 -4.14 13.22
N SER A 91 13.92 -5.40 12.80
CA SER A 91 13.32 -5.77 11.51
C SER A 91 11.87 -5.28 11.42
N PRO A 92 11.48 -4.61 10.32
CA PRO A 92 10.11 -4.12 10.14
C PRO A 92 9.11 -5.21 9.67
N VAL A 93 9.52 -6.45 9.45
CA VAL A 93 8.65 -7.56 8.99
C VAL A 93 7.39 -7.75 9.87
N PRO A 94 7.44 -7.65 11.22
CA PRO A 94 6.24 -7.72 12.04
C PRO A 94 5.15 -6.69 11.69
N PHE A 95 5.53 -5.50 11.22
CA PHE A 95 4.56 -4.53 10.72
C PHE A 95 3.83 -5.03 9.47
N ALA A 96 4.53 -5.71 8.54
CA ALA A 96 3.89 -6.31 7.38
C ALA A 96 2.85 -7.36 7.80
N HIS A 97 3.16 -8.20 8.78
CA HIS A 97 2.19 -9.18 9.31
C HIS A 97 1.00 -8.51 10.00
N ALA A 98 1.22 -7.44 10.78
CA ALA A 98 0.14 -6.69 11.41
C ALA A 98 -0.79 -6.04 10.36
N MET A 99 -0.21 -5.48 9.30
CA MET A 99 -0.95 -4.91 8.18
C MET A 99 -1.74 -5.98 7.41
N ASP A 100 -1.14 -7.13 7.13
CA ASP A 100 -1.80 -8.24 6.42
C ASP A 100 -2.98 -8.79 7.21
N ARG A 101 -2.80 -8.98 8.52
CA ARG A 101 -3.88 -9.38 9.44
C ARG A 101 -5.02 -8.37 9.41
N ALA A 102 -4.72 -7.07 9.57
CA ALA A 102 -5.72 -6.02 9.52
C ALA A 102 -6.46 -5.96 8.17
N ALA A 103 -5.74 -6.12 7.06
CA ALA A 103 -6.32 -6.14 5.72
C ALA A 103 -7.26 -7.34 5.49
N LYS A 104 -6.93 -8.49 6.08
CA LYS A 104 -7.79 -9.70 6.05
C LYS A 104 -9.06 -9.49 6.86
N ASP A 105 -8.96 -8.94 8.06
CA ASP A 105 -10.10 -8.73 8.95
C ASP A 105 -11.08 -7.66 8.40
N VAL A 106 -10.55 -6.61 7.77
CA VAL A 106 -11.37 -5.56 7.10
C VAL A 106 -11.93 -6.06 5.77
N GLY A 107 -11.31 -7.06 5.13
CA GLY A 107 -11.76 -7.62 3.85
C GLY A 107 -11.29 -6.84 2.62
N VAL A 108 -10.31 -5.92 2.73
CA VAL A 108 -9.78 -5.17 1.57
C VAL A 108 -8.91 -6.05 0.68
N ASN A 109 -8.83 -5.73 -0.60
CA ASN A 109 -8.05 -6.50 -1.57
C ASN A 109 -6.55 -6.39 -1.32
N LEU A 110 -6.06 -5.16 -1.10
CA LEU A 110 -4.64 -4.86 -0.92
C LEU A 110 -4.45 -3.74 0.11
N ILE A 111 -3.31 -3.77 0.80
CA ILE A 111 -2.83 -2.70 1.66
C ILE A 111 -1.43 -2.28 1.27
N GLY A 112 -1.26 -0.99 0.93
CA GLY A 112 0.02 -0.36 0.63
C GLY A 112 0.55 0.43 1.82
N GLY A 113 1.87 0.68 1.82
CA GLY A 113 2.53 1.46 2.86
C GLY A 113 3.76 0.78 3.45
N TYR A 114 4.04 -0.47 3.07
CA TYR A 114 5.35 -1.08 3.35
C TYR A 114 6.39 -0.48 2.41
N THR A 115 6.72 0.79 2.68
CA THR A 115 7.30 1.74 1.73
C THR A 115 8.51 2.45 2.33
N ALA A 116 9.52 2.72 1.49
CA ALA A 116 10.63 3.62 1.78
C ALA A 116 10.70 4.76 0.74
N LEU A 117 11.10 5.94 1.19
CA LEU A 117 11.23 7.14 0.37
C LEU A 117 12.70 7.58 0.37
N VAL A 118 13.45 7.18 -0.65
CA VAL A 118 14.91 7.32 -0.71
C VAL A 118 15.46 8.20 -1.86
N PRO A 119 14.71 9.23 -2.35
CA PRO A 119 15.19 10.05 -3.46
C PRO A 119 16.41 10.90 -3.09
N LYS A 120 16.60 11.21 -1.81
CA LYS A 120 17.72 12.04 -1.29
C LYS A 120 18.84 11.23 -0.63
N GLY A 121 18.72 9.92 -0.59
CA GLY A 121 19.62 9.03 0.14
C GLY A 121 18.87 8.13 1.11
N PHE A 122 19.59 7.33 1.86
CA PHE A 122 19.05 6.35 2.80
C PHE A 122 19.20 6.80 4.25
N SER A 123 18.16 6.63 5.03
CA SER A 123 18.30 6.49 6.48
C SER A 123 18.60 5.03 6.85
N ALA A 124 19.02 4.79 8.09
CA ALA A 124 19.21 3.42 8.58
C ALA A 124 17.90 2.59 8.51
N GLY A 125 16.77 3.21 8.84
CA GLY A 125 15.46 2.57 8.77
C GLY A 125 15.02 2.22 7.34
N ASP A 126 15.35 3.07 6.35
CA ASP A 126 15.07 2.77 4.95
C ASP A 126 15.82 1.54 4.45
N ILE A 127 17.10 1.42 4.82
CA ILE A 127 17.94 0.28 4.42
C ILE A 127 17.36 -1.02 5.01
N GLU A 128 17.01 -1.02 6.29
CA GLU A 128 16.46 -2.19 6.96
C GLU A 128 15.09 -2.57 6.37
N LEU A 129 14.24 -1.58 6.08
CA LEU A 129 12.96 -1.86 5.43
C LEU A 129 13.17 -2.44 4.03
N ILE A 130 14.02 -1.85 3.19
CA ILE A 130 14.24 -2.32 1.81
C ILE A 130 14.77 -3.75 1.81
N LYS A 131 15.71 -4.09 2.70
CA LYS A 131 16.24 -5.46 2.83
C LYS A 131 15.18 -6.47 3.28
N SER A 132 14.19 -6.02 4.05
CA SER A 132 13.13 -6.88 4.55
C SER A 132 11.97 -7.11 3.57
N ILE A 133 11.89 -6.34 2.47
CA ILE A 133 10.81 -6.44 1.48
C ILE A 133 10.62 -7.87 0.94
N PRO A 134 11.68 -8.60 0.53
CA PRO A 134 11.50 -9.95 0.01
C PRO A 134 10.84 -10.91 0.99
N GLU A 135 11.23 -10.86 2.26
CA GLU A 135 10.64 -11.66 3.33
C GLU A 135 9.19 -11.24 3.60
N ALA A 136 8.95 -9.94 3.76
CA ALA A 136 7.63 -9.40 4.02
C ALA A 136 6.63 -9.78 2.91
N LEU A 137 6.99 -9.63 1.63
CA LEU A 137 6.11 -9.95 0.51
C LEU A 137 5.94 -11.45 0.26
N ALA A 138 6.92 -12.28 0.65
CA ALA A 138 6.80 -13.73 0.55
C ALA A 138 5.88 -14.31 1.65
N THR A 139 5.84 -13.67 2.83
CA THR A 139 5.10 -14.17 4.00
C THR A 139 3.72 -13.51 4.21
N THR A 140 3.35 -12.55 3.36
CA THR A 140 2.06 -11.86 3.42
C THR A 140 1.29 -11.97 2.10
N GLU A 141 -0.04 -11.91 2.17
CA GLU A 141 -0.90 -12.05 1.00
C GLU A 141 -1.30 -10.71 0.39
N ARG A 142 -1.74 -9.77 1.22
CA ARG A 142 -2.40 -8.51 0.81
C ARG A 142 -1.49 -7.28 0.89
N VAL A 143 -0.31 -7.42 1.48
CA VAL A 143 0.64 -6.31 1.61
C VAL A 143 1.33 -6.03 0.30
N CYS A 144 1.32 -4.76 -0.11
CA CYS A 144 2.08 -4.24 -1.25
C CYS A 144 3.20 -3.32 -0.74
N SER A 145 4.31 -3.35 -1.45
CA SER A 145 5.47 -2.50 -1.17
C SER A 145 5.75 -1.55 -2.32
N SER A 146 6.29 -0.39 -1.99
CA SER A 146 6.77 0.57 -2.98
C SER A 146 8.02 1.30 -2.48
N VAL A 147 8.92 1.62 -3.39
CA VAL A 147 10.13 2.39 -3.07
C VAL A 147 10.28 3.54 -4.05
N ASN A 148 10.24 4.77 -3.52
CA ASN A 148 10.50 5.97 -4.30
C ASN A 148 12.01 6.24 -4.33
N ILE A 149 12.61 6.14 -5.53
CA ILE A 149 14.05 6.25 -5.73
C ILE A 149 14.47 7.57 -6.36
N GLY A 150 13.54 8.47 -6.70
CA GLY A 150 13.89 9.72 -7.34
C GLY A 150 12.77 10.74 -7.42
N SER A 151 13.15 11.99 -7.66
CA SER A 151 12.22 13.10 -7.91
C SER A 151 12.81 14.09 -8.91
N THR A 152 11.97 14.97 -9.48
CA THR A 152 12.43 16.07 -10.36
C THR A 152 13.41 17.00 -9.67
N LYS A 153 13.31 17.16 -8.34
CA LYS A 153 14.19 18.04 -7.57
C LYS A 153 15.53 17.42 -7.22
N THR A 154 15.56 16.11 -6.98
CA THR A 154 16.76 15.42 -6.46
C THR A 154 17.43 14.53 -7.49
N GLY A 155 16.81 14.28 -8.63
CA GLY A 155 17.25 13.26 -9.58
C GLY A 155 16.96 11.85 -9.09
N ILE A 156 17.65 10.87 -9.67
CA ILE A 156 17.50 9.44 -9.35
C ILE A 156 18.64 8.99 -8.44
N ASN A 157 18.31 8.30 -7.37
CA ASN A 157 19.27 7.65 -6.48
C ASN A 157 19.74 6.33 -7.12
N LEU A 158 20.93 6.34 -7.73
CA LEU A 158 21.47 5.18 -8.44
C LEU A 158 21.83 4.01 -7.51
N ASP A 159 22.20 4.29 -6.26
CA ASP A 159 22.46 3.25 -5.26
C ASP A 159 21.17 2.53 -4.90
N ALA A 160 20.07 3.28 -4.81
CA ALA A 160 18.74 2.70 -4.63
C ALA A 160 18.33 1.84 -5.85
N CYS A 161 18.58 2.29 -7.07
CA CYS A 161 18.32 1.48 -8.28
C CYS A 161 19.06 0.14 -8.22
N LYS A 162 20.35 0.18 -7.88
CA LYS A 162 21.18 -1.03 -7.76
C LYS A 162 20.65 -1.98 -6.69
N MET A 163 20.31 -1.45 -5.51
CA MET A 163 19.75 -2.24 -4.42
C MET A 163 18.41 -2.86 -4.81
N MET A 164 17.50 -2.07 -5.41
CA MET A 164 16.18 -2.55 -5.80
C MET A 164 16.21 -3.62 -6.88
N GLY A 165 17.18 -3.59 -7.79
CA GLY A 165 17.38 -4.69 -8.75
C GLY A 165 17.59 -6.04 -8.06
N GLY A 166 18.40 -6.08 -7.00
CA GLY A 166 18.58 -7.29 -6.17
C GLY A 166 17.31 -7.68 -5.41
N VAL A 167 16.61 -6.71 -4.81
CA VAL A 167 15.38 -6.95 -4.05
C VAL A 167 14.27 -7.52 -4.94
N VAL A 168 14.05 -6.96 -6.14
CA VAL A 168 13.05 -7.47 -7.09
C VAL A 168 13.33 -8.93 -7.46
N ARG A 169 14.60 -9.24 -7.76
CA ARG A 169 15.02 -10.60 -8.06
C ARG A 169 14.75 -11.54 -6.89
N GLU A 170 15.16 -11.16 -5.67
CA GLU A 170 14.95 -11.97 -4.48
C GLU A 170 13.46 -12.17 -4.16
N CYS A 171 12.60 -11.14 -4.36
CA CYS A 171 11.15 -11.30 -4.25
C CYS A 171 10.60 -12.36 -5.21
N ALA A 172 11.08 -12.37 -6.46
CA ALA A 172 10.67 -13.37 -7.43
C ALA A 172 11.14 -14.77 -7.03
N GLU A 173 12.42 -14.93 -6.66
CA GLU A 173 13.03 -16.20 -6.25
C GLU A 173 12.34 -16.81 -5.02
N ARG A 174 11.96 -15.99 -4.02
CA ARG A 174 11.25 -16.45 -2.80
C ARG A 174 9.80 -16.85 -3.04
N THR A 175 9.21 -16.47 -4.16
CA THR A 175 7.79 -16.70 -4.47
C THR A 175 7.56 -17.46 -5.77
N VAL A 176 8.54 -18.27 -6.21
CA VAL A 176 8.45 -19.09 -7.43
C VAL A 176 7.21 -19.98 -7.41
N ASP A 177 6.90 -20.60 -6.28
CA ASP A 177 5.74 -21.49 -6.14
C ASP A 177 4.39 -20.77 -6.29
N SER A 178 4.38 -19.44 -6.14
CA SER A 178 3.22 -18.57 -6.37
C SER A 178 3.36 -17.73 -7.65
N ALA A 179 3.98 -18.26 -8.68
CA ALA A 179 4.21 -17.59 -9.96
C ALA A 179 4.94 -16.23 -9.81
N CYS A 180 5.89 -16.15 -8.89
CA CYS A 180 6.67 -14.94 -8.57
C CYS A 180 5.82 -13.75 -8.11
N PHE A 181 4.64 -14.00 -7.52
CA PHE A 181 3.67 -12.96 -7.17
C PHE A 181 4.21 -11.94 -6.15
N GLY A 182 5.21 -12.29 -5.36
CA GLY A 182 5.90 -11.35 -4.47
C GLY A 182 6.48 -10.15 -5.24
N ALA A 183 7.10 -10.40 -6.39
CA ALA A 183 7.63 -9.32 -7.24
C ALA A 183 6.51 -8.45 -7.85
N ALA A 184 5.33 -9.01 -8.14
CA ALA A 184 4.19 -8.27 -8.65
C ALA A 184 3.55 -7.31 -7.60
N LYS A 185 3.80 -7.55 -6.31
CA LYS A 185 3.36 -6.68 -5.20
C LYS A 185 4.35 -5.54 -4.89
N LEU A 186 5.48 -5.45 -5.61
CA LEU A 186 6.53 -4.46 -5.41
C LEU A 186 6.57 -3.46 -6.57
N VAL A 187 6.55 -2.16 -6.24
CA VAL A 187 6.70 -1.08 -7.21
C VAL A 187 7.94 -0.25 -6.88
N VAL A 188 8.83 -0.10 -7.84
CA VAL A 188 9.95 0.85 -7.78
C VAL A 188 9.62 2.02 -8.71
N PHE A 189 9.63 3.24 -8.20
CA PHE A 189 9.19 4.38 -8.98
C PHE A 189 10.02 5.64 -8.70
N CYS A 190 9.95 6.59 -9.60
CA CYS A 190 10.50 7.93 -9.47
C CYS A 190 9.51 8.97 -9.98
N ASN A 191 9.72 10.22 -9.57
CA ASN A 191 8.96 11.37 -10.06
C ASN A 191 7.43 11.25 -9.85
N ALA A 192 7.00 10.66 -8.74
CA ALA A 192 5.59 10.65 -8.36
C ALA A 192 5.10 12.08 -8.08
N VAL A 193 3.82 12.32 -8.38
CA VAL A 193 3.15 13.59 -8.08
C VAL A 193 3.17 13.80 -6.55
N GLU A 194 3.51 15.01 -6.10
CA GLU A 194 3.67 15.34 -4.68
C GLU A 194 2.39 15.12 -3.84
N LEU A 195 1.22 15.13 -4.47
CA LEU A 195 -0.09 14.88 -3.84
C LEU A 195 -0.56 13.42 -3.95
N SER A 196 0.29 12.51 -4.42
CA SER A 196 -0.07 11.10 -4.50
C SER A 196 -0.30 10.51 -3.11
N LEU A 197 -1.31 9.63 -2.96
CA LEU A 197 -1.58 8.87 -1.74
C LEU A 197 -0.40 8.04 -1.24
N ILE A 198 0.60 7.79 -2.09
CA ILE A 198 1.86 7.11 -1.73
C ILE A 198 2.70 7.98 -0.75
N HIS A 199 2.48 9.29 -0.73
CA HIS A 199 3.19 10.24 0.12
C HIS A 199 2.41 10.60 1.41
N ILE A 200 1.22 10.10 1.59
CA ILE A 200 0.41 10.26 2.80
C ILE A 200 0.85 9.26 3.87
#